data_de506cbf035cd74ed496126b43797607
#
_entry.id   de506cbf035cd74ed496126b43797607
#
_cell.length_a   1.000
_cell.length_b   1.000
_cell.length_c   1.000
_cell.angle_alpha   90.00
_cell.angle_beta   90.00
_cell.angle_gamma   90.00
#
_symmetry.space_group_name_H-M   'P 1'
#
loop_
_entity.id
_entity.type
_entity.pdbx_description
1 polymer ?
#
loop_
_entity_poly.entity_id
_entity_poly.type
_entity_poly.pdbx_seq_one_letter_code
_entity_poly.pdbx_strand_id
1 'polypeptide(L)'
;MTGAFAPIVTLADATSVVPDLNTSNVFAVTLAGNRTLAAPTNTSTNIGATGHIFIVQDATGNHTLSYNAAYQFPSGTVPVLTNTSGAVDVLFYAVRTTAKVDSILVKNFTR
;
A
#
# COMPACT_ATOMS: atom_id res chain seq x y z
N MET A 1 -24.42 -4.15 -6.58
CA MET A 1 -23.08 -4.74 -6.78
C MET A 1 -23.23 -6.22 -7.05
N THR A 2 -22.55 -6.71 -8.02
CA THR A 2 -22.66 -8.10 -8.46
C THR A 2 -21.49 -8.97 -7.97
N GLY A 3 -20.95 -8.72 -6.86
CA GLY A 3 -19.87 -9.50 -6.27
C GLY A 3 -19.52 -8.96 -4.91
N ALA A 4 -18.74 -9.72 -4.16
CA ALA A 4 -18.33 -9.35 -2.80
C ALA A 4 -16.90 -8.79 -2.81
N PHE A 5 -16.59 -7.89 -3.72
CA PHE A 5 -15.27 -7.28 -3.80
C PHE A 5 -15.35 -5.77 -3.75
N ALA A 6 -14.29 -5.15 -3.21
CA ALA A 6 -14.16 -3.71 -3.19
C ALA A 6 -13.59 -3.21 -4.52
N PRO A 7 -13.99 -2.02 -4.99
CA PRO A 7 -13.34 -1.40 -6.14
C PRO A 7 -11.89 -1.03 -5.80
N ILE A 8 -11.01 -1.06 -6.81
CA ILE A 8 -9.67 -0.51 -6.67
C ILE A 8 -9.78 1.02 -6.70
N VAL A 9 -9.30 1.67 -5.66
CA VAL A 9 -9.22 3.13 -5.59
C VAL A 9 -7.79 3.56 -5.91
N THR A 10 -7.63 4.38 -6.95
CA THR A 10 -6.33 4.93 -7.32
C THR A 10 -5.98 6.05 -6.35
N LEU A 11 -4.83 5.89 -5.67
CA LEU A 11 -4.32 6.90 -4.76
C LEU A 11 -3.54 7.96 -5.53
N ALA A 12 -3.64 9.21 -5.07
CA ALA A 12 -2.84 10.29 -5.62
C ALA A 12 -1.35 10.00 -5.38
N ASP A 13 -0.55 10.15 -6.43
CA ASP A 13 0.91 10.05 -6.35
C ASP A 13 1.47 11.38 -5.83
N ALA A 14 1.63 11.45 -4.52
CA ALA A 14 2.11 12.64 -3.82
C ALA A 14 3.27 12.24 -2.90
N THR A 15 3.95 13.22 -2.34
CA THR A 15 5.04 12.97 -1.38
C THR A 15 4.59 12.03 -0.26
N SER A 16 3.37 12.21 0.23
CA SER A 16 2.71 11.25 1.12
C SER A 16 1.51 10.65 0.40
N VAL A 17 1.51 9.33 0.28
CA VAL A 17 0.41 8.57 -0.32
C VAL A 17 -0.50 8.09 0.81
N VAL A 18 -1.77 8.45 0.77
CA VAL A 18 -2.69 8.25 1.91
C VAL A 18 -3.86 7.36 1.52
N PRO A 19 -3.89 6.09 1.99
CA PRO A 19 -5.08 5.26 1.82
C PRO A 19 -6.19 5.69 2.78
N ASP A 20 -7.41 5.82 2.28
CA ASP A 20 -8.58 6.11 3.10
C ASP A 20 -9.47 4.87 3.15
N LEU A 21 -9.53 4.23 4.32
CA LEU A 21 -10.27 2.98 4.52
C LEU A 21 -11.79 3.14 4.41
N ASN A 22 -12.29 4.37 4.45
CA ASN A 22 -13.71 4.63 4.20
C ASN A 22 -14.06 4.58 2.70
N THR A 23 -13.07 4.64 1.81
CA THR A 23 -13.31 4.58 0.36
C THR A 23 -13.21 3.17 -0.20
N SER A 24 -12.31 2.37 0.33
CA SER A 24 -12.09 0.97 -0.10
C SER A 24 -11.10 0.31 0.86
N ASN A 25 -10.82 -0.96 0.63
CA ASN A 25 -9.71 -1.68 1.23
C ASN A 25 -8.69 -2.14 0.18
N VAL A 26 -8.92 -1.82 -1.09
CA VAL A 26 -8.02 -2.14 -2.20
C VAL A 26 -7.63 -0.86 -2.92
N PHE A 27 -6.33 -0.62 -3.03
CA PHE A 27 -5.79 0.61 -3.60
C PHE A 27 -4.72 0.32 -4.64
N ALA A 28 -4.43 1.32 -5.47
CA ALA A 28 -3.31 1.28 -6.40
C ALA A 28 -2.66 2.66 -6.48
N VAL A 29 -1.34 2.67 -6.62
CA VAL A 29 -0.57 3.90 -6.85
C VAL A 29 0.55 3.61 -7.82
N THR A 30 0.78 4.53 -8.77
CA THR A 30 1.94 4.50 -9.66
C THR A 30 2.90 5.60 -9.22
N LEU A 31 4.12 5.19 -8.85
CA LEU A 31 5.11 6.10 -8.28
C LEU A 31 5.88 6.79 -9.40
N ALA A 32 5.85 8.12 -9.41
CA ALA A 32 6.65 8.95 -10.29
C ALA A 32 7.79 9.67 -9.53
N GLY A 33 8.06 9.26 -8.31
CA GLY A 33 9.13 9.78 -7.46
C GLY A 33 9.23 8.97 -6.19
N ASN A 34 10.19 9.34 -5.33
CA ASN A 34 10.32 8.73 -4.01
C ASN A 34 9.16 9.23 -3.13
N ARG A 35 8.47 8.30 -2.47
CA ARG A 35 7.24 8.59 -1.72
C ARG A 35 7.29 7.97 -0.34
N THR A 36 6.38 8.43 0.53
CA THR A 36 6.09 7.83 1.83
C THR A 36 4.65 7.35 1.83
N LEU A 37 4.43 6.09 2.23
CA LEU A 37 3.10 5.58 2.47
C LEU A 37 2.68 6.03 3.87
N ALA A 38 1.72 6.96 3.92
CA ALA A 38 1.20 7.46 5.19
C ALA A 38 0.33 6.40 5.87
N ALA A 39 0.16 6.53 7.18
CA ALA A 39 -0.80 5.70 7.89
C ALA A 39 -2.19 5.81 7.23
N PRO A 40 -2.93 4.69 7.11
CA PRO A 40 -4.27 4.77 6.56
C PRO A 40 -5.15 5.67 7.42
N THR A 41 -6.05 6.40 6.79
CA THR A 41 -7.06 7.18 7.53
C THR A 41 -8.27 6.31 7.84
N ASN A 42 -9.01 6.70 8.89
CA ASN A 42 -10.25 6.02 9.32
C ASN A 42 -10.02 4.59 9.83
N THR A 43 -8.88 4.35 10.47
CA THR A 43 -8.59 3.04 11.07
C THR A 43 -9.50 2.71 12.23
N SER A 44 -9.93 3.73 13.01
CA SER A 44 -10.73 3.50 14.23
C SER A 44 -12.08 2.83 13.97
N THR A 45 -12.67 3.07 12.80
CA THR A 45 -13.94 2.45 12.38
C THR A 45 -13.74 1.26 11.44
N ASN A 46 -12.50 0.89 11.18
CA ASN A 46 -12.15 -0.17 10.23
C ASN A 46 -11.14 -1.18 10.81
N ILE A 47 -11.12 -1.35 12.14
CA ILE A 47 -10.28 -2.38 12.77
C ILE A 47 -10.73 -3.75 12.27
N GLY A 48 -9.76 -4.59 11.92
CA GLY A 48 -10.01 -5.90 11.32
C GLY A 48 -10.13 -5.88 9.80
N ALA A 49 -10.13 -4.70 9.18
CA ALA A 49 -10.10 -4.61 7.72
C ALA A 49 -8.82 -5.23 7.17
N THR A 50 -8.96 -5.98 6.11
CA THR A 50 -7.85 -6.54 5.34
C THR A 50 -7.94 -6.05 3.91
N GLY A 51 -6.82 -5.99 3.24
CA GLY A 51 -6.80 -5.57 1.85
C GLY A 51 -5.39 -5.55 1.29
N HIS A 52 -5.22 -4.80 0.21
CA HIS A 52 -3.91 -4.70 -0.41
C HIS A 52 -3.79 -3.42 -1.23
N ILE A 53 -2.54 -3.04 -1.47
CA ILE A 53 -2.19 -1.88 -2.25
C ILE A 53 -1.25 -2.33 -3.36
N PHE A 54 -1.66 -2.12 -4.61
CA PHE A 54 -0.78 -2.31 -5.77
C PHE A 54 0.15 -1.11 -5.86
N ILE A 55 1.46 -1.35 -5.86
CA ILE A 55 2.48 -0.31 -5.92
C ILE A 55 3.27 -0.52 -7.21
N VAL A 56 3.14 0.41 -8.13
CA VAL A 56 3.65 0.29 -9.49
C VAL A 56 4.74 1.34 -9.72
N GLN A 57 5.90 0.91 -10.22
CA GLN A 57 6.92 1.82 -10.73
C GLN A 57 6.46 2.38 -12.08
N ASP A 58 6.67 3.66 -12.32
CA ASP A 58 6.42 4.24 -13.63
C ASP A 58 7.48 3.82 -14.66
N ALA A 59 7.45 4.39 -15.85
CA ALA A 59 8.38 4.06 -16.92
C ALA A 59 9.84 4.41 -16.58
N THR A 60 10.06 5.33 -15.64
CA THR A 60 11.41 5.69 -15.18
C THR A 60 11.97 4.65 -14.20
N GLY A 61 11.13 4.16 -13.30
CA GLY A 61 11.58 3.23 -12.26
C GLY A 61 12.47 3.90 -11.21
N ASN A 62 13.12 3.09 -10.39
CA ASN A 62 14.06 3.49 -9.35
C ASN A 62 13.47 4.39 -8.24
N HIS A 63 12.15 4.37 -8.07
CA HIS A 63 11.53 5.11 -7.00
C HIS A 63 11.47 4.28 -5.73
N THR A 64 11.64 4.92 -4.57
CA THR A 64 11.60 4.29 -3.27
C THR A 64 10.31 4.61 -2.56
N LEU A 65 9.91 3.71 -1.66
CA LEU A 65 8.79 3.92 -0.76
C LEU A 65 9.25 3.72 0.67
N SER A 66 9.06 4.73 1.49
CA SER A 66 9.16 4.59 2.94
C SER A 66 7.76 4.42 3.53
N TYR A 67 7.70 3.95 4.77
CA TYR A 67 6.43 3.60 5.41
C TYR A 67 6.29 4.36 6.72
N ASN A 68 5.08 4.85 6.98
CA ASN A 68 4.76 5.37 8.30
C ASN A 68 4.94 4.26 9.36
N ALA A 69 5.28 4.64 10.57
CA ALA A 69 5.54 3.71 11.67
C ALA A 69 4.32 2.85 12.05
N ALA A 70 3.13 3.20 11.59
CA ALA A 70 1.95 2.36 11.78
C ALA A 70 2.06 1.02 11.07
N TYR A 71 2.78 0.97 9.93
CA TYR A 71 2.96 -0.28 9.19
C TYR A 71 3.98 -1.15 9.92
N GLN A 72 3.53 -2.32 10.34
CA GLN A 72 4.34 -3.32 11.02
C GLN A 72 4.69 -4.43 10.03
N PHE A 73 5.94 -4.84 10.00
CA PHE A 73 6.41 -5.89 9.08
C PHE A 73 6.95 -7.09 9.85
N PRO A 74 6.93 -8.30 9.26
CA PRO A 74 7.46 -9.49 9.93
C PRO A 74 8.88 -9.25 10.43
N SER A 75 9.11 -9.55 11.70
CA SER A 75 10.40 -9.36 12.39
C SER A 75 10.91 -7.91 12.36
N GLY A 76 10.04 -6.94 12.10
CA GLY A 76 10.42 -5.53 12.00
C GLY A 76 11.25 -5.17 10.76
N THR A 77 11.38 -6.08 9.80
CA THR A 77 12.17 -5.83 8.60
C THR A 77 11.35 -5.06 7.57
N VAL A 78 11.71 -3.79 7.36
CA VAL A 78 11.03 -2.92 6.40
C VAL A 78 11.42 -3.33 4.98
N PRO A 79 10.45 -3.66 4.11
CA PRO A 79 10.76 -4.15 2.77
C PRO A 79 11.19 -3.03 1.83
N VAL A 80 11.99 -3.40 0.85
CA VAL A 80 12.45 -2.51 -0.23
C VAL A 80 11.70 -2.88 -1.51
N LEU A 81 11.15 -1.88 -2.21
CA LEU A 81 10.44 -2.09 -3.47
C LEU A 81 11.35 -2.68 -4.55
N THR A 82 10.76 -3.45 -5.44
CA THR A 82 11.36 -3.73 -6.74
C THR A 82 11.51 -2.41 -7.50
N ASN A 83 12.71 -2.11 -8.00
CA ASN A 83 13.01 -0.79 -8.57
C ASN A 83 13.00 -0.74 -10.10
N THR A 84 12.76 -1.84 -10.77
CA THR A 84 12.68 -1.90 -12.23
C THR A 84 11.51 -1.07 -12.74
N SER A 85 11.67 -0.40 -13.88
CA SER A 85 10.58 0.36 -14.49
C SER A 85 9.38 -0.56 -14.76
N GLY A 86 8.18 -0.09 -14.45
CA GLY A 86 6.94 -0.85 -14.62
C GLY A 86 6.74 -1.98 -13.61
N ALA A 87 7.66 -2.19 -12.66
CA ALA A 87 7.54 -3.26 -11.66
C ALA A 87 6.29 -3.08 -10.80
N VAL A 88 5.67 -4.19 -10.44
CA VAL A 88 4.47 -4.23 -9.59
C VAL A 88 4.77 -5.02 -8.34
N ASP A 89 4.67 -4.36 -7.20
CA ASP A 89 4.67 -5.00 -5.88
C ASP A 89 3.28 -4.84 -5.26
N VAL A 90 2.92 -5.74 -4.37
CA VAL A 90 1.63 -5.67 -3.66
C VAL A 90 1.88 -5.71 -2.17
N LEU A 91 1.39 -4.69 -1.47
CA LEU A 91 1.41 -4.65 -0.01
C LEU A 91 0.08 -5.19 0.51
N PHE A 92 0.12 -6.35 1.15
CA PHE A 92 -1.04 -6.92 1.84
C PHE A 92 -1.03 -6.43 3.28
N TYR A 93 -2.21 -6.11 3.82
CA TYR A 93 -2.30 -5.55 5.16
C TYR A 93 -3.54 -6.01 5.92
N ALA A 94 -3.44 -5.93 7.24
CA ALA A 94 -4.57 -6.10 8.15
C ALA A 94 -4.50 -5.03 9.24
N VAL A 95 -5.61 -4.33 9.45
CA VAL A 95 -5.69 -3.30 10.49
C VAL A 95 -5.93 -4.00 11.84
N ARG A 96 -4.88 -4.06 12.66
CA ARG A 96 -4.93 -4.74 13.95
C ARG A 96 -5.44 -3.83 15.06
N THR A 97 -4.99 -2.57 15.06
CA THR A 97 -5.43 -1.54 15.99
C THR A 97 -5.56 -0.21 15.25
N THR A 98 -6.04 0.82 15.92
CA THR A 98 -6.09 2.18 15.33
C THR A 98 -4.70 2.68 14.91
N ALA A 99 -3.63 2.16 15.51
CA ALA A 99 -2.26 2.63 15.30
C ALA A 99 -1.35 1.56 14.68
N LYS A 100 -1.82 0.34 14.44
CA LYS A 100 -1.01 -0.78 13.96
C LYS A 100 -1.65 -1.47 12.78
N VAL A 101 -0.93 -1.48 11.67
CA VAL A 101 -1.34 -2.12 10.41
C VAL A 101 -0.29 -3.16 10.07
N ASP A 102 -0.62 -4.42 10.29
CA ASP A 102 0.29 -5.52 10.01
C ASP A 102 0.35 -5.75 8.51
N SER A 103 1.56 -5.81 7.96
CA SER A 103 1.76 -5.73 6.51
C SER A 103 2.84 -6.68 6.03
N ILE A 104 2.71 -7.11 4.79
CA ILE A 104 3.74 -7.86 4.09
C ILE A 104 3.78 -7.41 2.63
N LEU A 105 4.99 -7.19 2.10
CA LEU A 105 5.17 -6.84 0.70
C LEU A 105 5.54 -8.09 -0.10
N VAL A 106 4.76 -8.39 -1.13
CA VAL A 106 5.07 -9.43 -2.11
C VAL A 106 5.52 -8.74 -3.39
N LYS A 107 6.69 -9.12 -3.89
CA LYS A 107 7.44 -8.30 -4.84
C LYS A 107 7.42 -8.90 -6.24
N ASN A 108 7.48 -8.00 -7.21
CA ASN A 108 7.82 -8.28 -8.61
C ASN A 108 6.84 -9.25 -9.27
N PHE A 109 5.56 -8.87 -9.28
CA PHE A 109 4.55 -9.60 -10.03
C PHE A 109 4.80 -9.40 -11.52
N THR A 110 5.27 -10.44 -12.18
CA THR A 110 5.65 -10.43 -13.60
C THR A 110 5.39 -11.81 -14.19
N ARG A 111 5.58 -11.89 -15.54
CA ARG A 111 5.36 -13.14 -16.22
C ARG A 111 6.47 -13.48 -17.19
#